data_374ef523d586323e84fa8e3608c88223
#
_entry.id   374ef523d586323e84fa8e3608c88223
#
_cell.length_a   1.000
_cell.length_b   1.000
_cell.length_c   1.000
_cell.angle_alpha   90.00
_cell.angle_beta   90.00
_cell.angle_gamma   90.00
#
_symmetry.space_group_name_H-M   'P 1'
#
loop_
_entity.id
_entity.type
_entity.pdbx_description
1 polymer ?
#
loop_
_entity_poly.entity_id
_entity_poly.type
_entity_poly.pdbx_seq_one_letter_code
_entity_poly.pdbx_strand_id
1 'polypeptide(L)'
;DSFSEVIIHTGQHFDQNMSDIFFNEMGLPKPDYNLNINQMSHGQMTAKMMEKIEPILMDEKPNGVLVYGDTNSTLAGSLTAAKLNMPVFHVEAGLRSYNRGMPEEINRVLTDHLSSLLFCPTENAVNILAKEGIQKGVENCGDVMLDAFLKFNQQIENDENESPEVDSPYVLATIHRPE
;
A
#
# COMPACT_ATOMS: atom_id res chain seq x y z
N ASP A 1 -15.39 -0.54 -18.35
CA ASP A 1 -14.54 0.64 -18.56
C ASP A 1 -13.13 0.22 -18.23
N SER A 2 -12.20 0.38 -19.18
CA SER A 2 -10.84 -0.07 -19.03
C SER A 2 -9.97 1.08 -18.50
N PHE A 3 -9.42 0.91 -17.31
CA PHE A 3 -8.29 1.71 -16.86
C PHE A 3 -7.01 1.13 -17.53
N SER A 4 -6.10 2.01 -17.93
CA SER A 4 -4.73 1.61 -18.23
C SER A 4 -3.93 1.75 -16.95
N GLU A 5 -3.37 0.66 -16.47
CA GLU A 5 -2.59 0.58 -15.25
C GLU A 5 -1.10 0.49 -15.59
N VAL A 6 -0.28 1.25 -14.89
CA VAL A 6 1.19 1.16 -14.92
C VAL A 6 1.67 0.92 -13.49
N ILE A 7 2.35 -0.20 -13.27
CA ILE A 7 2.78 -0.63 -11.95
C ILE A 7 4.26 -0.30 -11.74
N ILE A 8 4.53 0.52 -10.72
CA ILE A 8 5.89 0.86 -10.26
C ILE A 8 6.15 0.11 -8.95
N HIS A 9 6.99 -0.92 -8.99
CA HIS A 9 7.49 -1.61 -7.80
C HIS A 9 8.79 -0.97 -7.32
N THR A 10 8.78 -0.41 -6.12
CA THR A 10 9.94 0.34 -5.60
C THR A 10 11.08 -0.57 -5.14
N GLY A 11 10.78 -1.81 -4.76
CA GLY A 11 11.75 -2.77 -4.26
C GLY A 11 12.04 -2.64 -2.75
N GLN A 12 11.24 -1.90 -1.99
CA GLN A 12 11.44 -1.74 -0.53
C GLN A 12 11.48 -3.10 0.18
N HIS A 13 10.60 -4.01 -0.19
CA HIS A 13 10.60 -5.40 0.25
C HIS A 13 11.25 -6.24 -0.85
N PHE A 14 12.51 -6.59 -0.65
CA PHE A 14 13.35 -7.28 -1.63
C PHE A 14 13.48 -8.79 -1.38
N ASP A 15 13.00 -9.26 -0.23
CA ASP A 15 13.02 -10.67 0.11
C ASP A 15 12.05 -11.45 -0.79
N GLN A 16 12.49 -12.56 -1.39
CA GLN A 16 11.66 -13.40 -2.23
C GLN A 16 10.36 -13.82 -1.54
N ASN A 17 10.42 -14.08 -0.23
CA ASN A 17 9.27 -14.45 0.58
C ASN A 17 8.32 -13.26 0.87
N MET A 18 8.71 -12.03 0.56
CA MET A 18 7.92 -10.82 0.82
C MET A 18 7.54 -10.05 -0.45
N SER A 19 7.94 -10.51 -1.62
CA SER A 19 7.65 -9.84 -2.89
C SER A 19 7.33 -10.85 -3.99
N ASP A 20 8.30 -11.59 -4.51
CA ASP A 20 8.15 -12.40 -5.71
C ASP A 20 7.11 -13.52 -5.55
N ILE A 21 7.00 -14.09 -4.35
CA ILE A 21 6.05 -15.13 -4.03
C ILE A 21 4.61 -14.61 -4.17
N PHE A 22 4.33 -13.41 -3.70
CA PHE A 22 3.01 -12.81 -3.80
C PHE A 22 2.61 -12.53 -5.26
N PHE A 23 3.52 -12.02 -6.07
CA PHE A 23 3.23 -11.82 -7.50
C PHE A 23 2.88 -13.14 -8.19
N ASN A 24 3.59 -14.22 -7.88
CA ASN A 24 3.38 -15.53 -8.51
C ASN A 24 2.15 -16.24 -7.96
N GLU A 25 1.95 -16.30 -6.64
CA GLU A 25 0.86 -17.04 -6.00
C GLU A 25 -0.48 -16.32 -6.12
N MET A 26 -0.47 -14.98 -6.01
CA MET A 26 -1.70 -14.19 -6.13
C MET A 26 -2.06 -13.86 -7.59
N GLY A 27 -1.23 -14.26 -8.55
CA GLY A 27 -1.45 -14.00 -9.97
C GLY A 27 -1.46 -12.51 -10.32
N LEU A 28 -0.68 -11.70 -9.60
CA LEU A 28 -0.58 -10.26 -9.87
C LEU A 28 0.20 -10.00 -11.16
N PRO A 29 -0.15 -8.95 -11.92
CA PRO A 29 0.61 -8.57 -13.09
C PRO A 29 2.03 -8.17 -12.71
N LYS A 30 2.98 -8.46 -13.60
CA LYS A 30 4.36 -8.04 -13.40
C LYS A 30 4.45 -6.52 -13.43
N PRO A 31 5.26 -5.90 -12.55
CA PRO A 31 5.44 -4.45 -12.57
C PRO A 31 6.11 -4.02 -13.89
N ASP A 32 5.64 -2.89 -14.42
CA ASP A 32 6.23 -2.25 -15.61
C ASP A 32 7.60 -1.65 -15.29
N TYR A 33 7.74 -1.14 -14.07
CA TYR A 33 8.98 -0.58 -13.55
C TYR A 33 9.35 -1.21 -12.22
N ASN A 34 10.60 -1.70 -12.11
CA ASN A 34 11.16 -2.17 -10.83
C ASN A 34 12.39 -1.32 -10.47
N LEU A 35 12.30 -0.57 -9.39
CA LEU A 35 13.33 0.39 -8.99
C LEU A 35 14.46 -0.23 -8.18
N ASN A 36 14.23 -1.39 -7.57
CA ASN A 36 15.18 -2.14 -6.75
C ASN A 36 15.84 -1.28 -5.64
N ILE A 37 15.03 -0.49 -4.92
CA ILE A 37 15.50 0.41 -3.87
C ILE A 37 15.20 -0.21 -2.51
N ASN A 38 16.25 -0.67 -1.82
CA ASN A 38 16.16 -1.33 -0.53
C ASN A 38 17.45 -1.15 0.28
N GLN A 39 17.49 -1.66 1.52
CA GLN A 39 18.67 -1.71 2.39
C GLN A 39 19.33 -0.33 2.64
N MET A 40 18.52 0.70 2.77
CA MET A 40 18.94 2.08 3.05
C MET A 40 18.22 2.61 4.29
N SER A 41 18.72 3.71 4.85
CA SER A 41 17.96 4.46 5.87
C SER A 41 16.65 5.01 5.28
N HIS A 42 15.63 5.22 6.12
CA HIS A 42 14.32 5.69 5.66
C HIS A 42 14.40 6.94 4.78
N GLY A 43 15.17 7.94 5.21
CA GLY A 43 15.33 9.17 4.44
C GLY A 43 16.01 8.98 3.10
N GLN A 44 17.09 8.17 3.06
CA GLN A 44 17.79 7.84 1.80
C GLN A 44 16.90 7.05 0.86
N MET A 45 16.16 6.08 1.39
CA MET A 45 15.25 5.25 0.63
C MET A 45 14.14 6.08 0.00
N THR A 46 13.46 6.92 0.80
CA THR A 46 12.40 7.83 0.32
C THR A 46 12.94 8.78 -0.77
N ALA A 47 14.10 9.42 -0.53
CA ALA A 47 14.70 10.33 -1.50
C ALA A 47 15.04 9.63 -2.82
N LYS A 48 15.61 8.41 -2.75
CA LYS A 48 15.99 7.64 -3.92
C LYS A 48 14.78 7.14 -4.70
N MET A 49 13.69 6.76 -4.01
CA MET A 49 12.42 6.43 -4.65
C MET A 49 11.85 7.63 -5.39
N MET A 50 11.81 8.81 -4.76
CA MET A 50 11.34 10.04 -5.40
C MET A 50 12.14 10.36 -6.66
N GLU A 51 13.48 10.33 -6.58
CA GLU A 51 14.38 10.55 -7.73
C GLU A 51 14.07 9.66 -8.92
N LYS A 52 13.70 8.39 -8.64
CA LYS A 52 13.40 7.40 -9.69
C LYS A 52 11.96 7.44 -10.19
N ILE A 53 11.01 7.78 -9.32
CA ILE A 53 9.58 7.86 -9.67
C ILE A 53 9.30 9.09 -10.54
N GLU A 54 9.94 10.23 -10.24
CA GLU A 54 9.66 11.50 -10.92
C GLU A 54 9.76 11.40 -12.47
N PRO A 55 10.86 10.92 -13.06
CA PRO A 55 10.96 10.80 -14.50
C PRO A 55 9.94 9.83 -15.10
N ILE A 56 9.56 8.76 -14.40
CA ILE A 56 8.53 7.83 -14.84
C ILE A 56 7.18 8.54 -14.94
N LEU A 57 6.79 9.27 -13.88
CA LEU A 57 5.53 10.02 -13.88
C LEU A 57 5.49 11.11 -14.95
N MET A 58 6.63 11.74 -15.24
CA MET A 58 6.74 12.74 -16.32
C MET A 58 6.60 12.13 -17.71
N ASP A 59 7.02 10.90 -17.91
CA ASP A 59 6.94 10.17 -19.17
C ASP A 59 5.54 9.57 -19.38
N GLU A 60 5.04 8.83 -18.38
CA GLU A 60 3.73 8.14 -18.42
C GLU A 60 2.54 9.11 -18.38
N LYS A 61 2.69 10.27 -17.73
CA LYS A 61 1.65 11.30 -17.58
C LYS A 61 0.30 10.74 -17.13
N PRO A 62 0.26 9.99 -16.02
CA PRO A 62 -0.96 9.35 -15.57
C PRO A 62 -2.03 10.38 -15.17
N ASN A 63 -3.30 9.99 -15.24
CA ASN A 63 -4.40 10.80 -14.75
C ASN A 63 -4.45 10.91 -13.22
N GLY A 64 -3.78 10.00 -12.52
CA GLY A 64 -3.62 9.98 -11.07
C GLY A 64 -2.67 8.89 -10.63
N VAL A 65 -2.17 8.99 -9.41
CA VAL A 65 -1.24 8.03 -8.81
C VAL A 65 -1.93 7.39 -7.61
N LEU A 66 -2.11 6.07 -7.68
CA LEU A 66 -2.66 5.28 -6.59
C LEU A 66 -1.54 4.75 -5.72
N VAL A 67 -1.66 4.95 -4.41
CA VAL A 67 -0.72 4.46 -3.41
C VAL A 67 -1.45 3.69 -2.31
N TYR A 68 -0.77 2.71 -1.70
CA TYR A 68 -1.34 1.82 -0.70
C TYR A 68 -0.59 1.93 0.63
N GLY A 69 -1.32 1.89 1.75
CA GLY A 69 -0.75 1.78 3.09
C GLY A 69 0.16 2.95 3.49
N ASP A 70 1.28 2.65 4.15
CA ASP A 70 2.07 3.66 4.88
C ASP A 70 3.59 3.47 4.79
N THR A 71 4.06 2.78 3.79
CA THR A 71 5.50 2.55 3.60
C THR A 71 6.24 3.79 3.08
N ASN A 72 7.58 3.74 3.03
CA ASN A 72 8.36 4.80 2.37
C ASN A 72 8.00 4.91 0.88
N SER A 73 7.60 3.81 0.24
CA SER A 73 7.10 3.78 -1.14
C SER A 73 5.85 4.63 -1.31
N THR A 74 4.92 4.49 -0.37
CA THR A 74 3.66 5.25 -0.31
C THR A 74 3.94 6.74 -0.23
N LEU A 75 4.80 7.15 0.72
CA LEU A 75 5.18 8.55 0.87
C LEU A 75 5.93 9.09 -0.35
N ALA A 76 6.89 8.33 -0.88
CA ALA A 76 7.67 8.77 -2.04
C ALA A 76 6.79 8.97 -3.28
N GLY A 77 5.89 8.01 -3.55
CA GLY A 77 4.93 8.10 -4.67
C GLY A 77 3.99 9.29 -4.53
N SER A 78 3.36 9.43 -3.37
CA SER A 78 2.40 10.51 -3.12
C SER A 78 3.04 11.90 -3.16
N LEU A 79 4.20 12.08 -2.53
CA LEU A 79 4.88 13.36 -2.51
C LEU A 79 5.40 13.76 -3.89
N THR A 80 5.95 12.81 -4.66
CA THR A 80 6.39 13.06 -6.04
C THR A 80 5.22 13.46 -6.93
N ALA A 81 4.12 12.71 -6.90
CA ALA A 81 2.92 13.01 -7.68
C ALA A 81 2.34 14.39 -7.32
N ALA A 82 2.22 14.70 -6.03
CA ALA A 82 1.71 15.99 -5.56
C ALA A 82 2.59 17.17 -6.03
N LYS A 83 3.92 17.02 -6.03
CA LYS A 83 4.85 18.04 -6.55
C LYS A 83 4.74 18.25 -8.06
N LEU A 84 4.33 17.22 -8.79
CA LEU A 84 4.05 17.31 -10.23
C LEU A 84 2.59 17.75 -10.53
N ASN A 85 1.82 18.14 -9.51
CA ASN A 85 0.40 18.48 -9.62
C ASN A 85 -0.48 17.34 -10.17
N MET A 86 -0.08 16.10 -9.96
CA MET A 86 -0.87 14.92 -10.30
C MET A 86 -1.76 14.52 -9.11
N PRO A 87 -3.03 14.17 -9.33
CA PRO A 87 -3.91 13.68 -8.28
C PRO A 87 -3.33 12.42 -7.60
N VAL A 88 -3.41 12.37 -6.28
CA VAL A 88 -3.00 11.22 -5.46
C VAL A 88 -4.26 10.55 -4.91
N PHE A 89 -4.31 9.23 -4.99
CA PHE A 89 -5.35 8.38 -4.45
C PHE A 89 -4.74 7.45 -3.42
N HIS A 90 -5.22 7.50 -2.19
CA HIS A 90 -4.65 6.73 -1.08
C HIS A 90 -5.61 5.65 -0.60
N VAL A 91 -5.20 4.40 -0.73
CA VAL A 91 -5.90 3.23 -0.19
C VAL A 91 -5.38 2.93 1.21
N GLU A 92 -6.28 2.62 2.14
CA GLU A 92 -6.00 2.43 3.57
C GLU A 92 -5.77 3.77 4.31
N ALA A 93 -6.48 4.81 3.86
CA ALA A 93 -6.38 6.16 4.40
C ALA A 93 -7.04 6.31 5.79
N GLY A 94 -6.61 7.30 6.56
CA GLY A 94 -7.24 7.70 7.82
C GLY A 94 -6.89 6.85 9.03
N LEU A 95 -6.01 5.87 8.91
CA LEU A 95 -5.51 5.09 10.05
C LEU A 95 -4.50 5.92 10.86
N ARG A 96 -4.53 5.79 12.19
CA ARG A 96 -3.58 6.46 13.10
C ARG A 96 -3.18 5.56 14.25
N SER A 97 -1.88 5.47 14.51
CA SER A 97 -1.31 4.89 15.72
C SER A 97 -1.06 5.96 16.78
N TYR A 98 -1.00 7.24 16.38
CA TYR A 98 -0.61 8.38 17.20
C TYR A 98 0.80 8.28 17.78
N ASN A 99 1.60 7.32 17.33
CA ASN A 99 2.99 7.16 17.71
C ASN A 99 3.93 7.70 16.62
N ARG A 100 4.35 8.93 16.75
CA ARG A 100 5.28 9.58 15.80
C ARG A 100 6.70 9.02 15.85
N GLY A 101 7.01 8.12 16.76
CA GLY A 101 8.25 7.34 16.73
C GLY A 101 8.25 6.29 15.61
N MET A 102 7.08 5.97 15.06
CA MET A 102 6.93 5.04 13.92
C MET A 102 7.05 5.81 12.61
N PRO A 103 7.98 5.42 11.71
CA PRO A 103 8.08 6.00 10.37
C PRO A 103 6.78 5.90 9.57
N GLU A 104 6.05 4.80 9.73
CA GLU A 104 4.77 4.53 9.09
C GLU A 104 3.70 5.56 9.46
N GLU A 105 3.67 6.00 10.73
CA GLU A 105 2.73 7.05 11.17
C GLU A 105 3.00 8.38 10.47
N ILE A 106 4.27 8.72 10.30
CA ILE A 106 4.67 9.93 9.57
C ILE A 106 4.23 9.81 8.11
N ASN A 107 4.50 8.66 7.49
CA ASN A 107 4.18 8.41 6.09
C ASN A 107 2.68 8.54 5.82
N ARG A 108 1.82 7.87 6.64
CA ARG A 108 0.38 7.87 6.42
C ARG A 108 -0.26 9.24 6.62
N VAL A 109 0.15 9.97 7.66
CA VAL A 109 -0.34 11.33 7.90
C VAL A 109 -0.01 12.25 6.72
N LEU A 110 1.23 12.24 6.25
CA LEU A 110 1.63 13.07 5.11
C LEU A 110 0.92 12.65 3.82
N THR A 111 0.78 11.36 3.56
CA THR A 111 0.09 10.84 2.38
C THR A 111 -1.37 11.25 2.36
N ASP A 112 -2.08 11.13 3.50
CA ASP A 112 -3.48 11.57 3.60
C ASP A 112 -3.64 13.05 3.26
N HIS A 113 -2.77 13.91 3.78
CA HIS A 113 -2.81 15.35 3.51
C HIS A 113 -2.43 15.75 2.08
N LEU A 114 -1.76 14.88 1.33
CA LEU A 114 -1.43 15.08 -0.09
C LEU A 114 -2.49 14.55 -1.04
N SER A 115 -3.40 13.69 -0.55
CA SER A 115 -4.30 12.92 -1.39
C SER A 115 -5.56 13.68 -1.77
N SER A 116 -6.01 13.47 -3.00
CA SER A 116 -7.25 14.00 -3.55
C SER A 116 -8.44 13.06 -3.31
N LEU A 117 -8.18 11.75 -3.25
CA LEU A 117 -9.13 10.71 -2.86
C LEU A 117 -8.51 9.85 -1.77
N LEU A 118 -9.31 9.53 -0.76
CA LEU A 118 -8.89 8.81 0.44
C LEU A 118 -9.88 7.67 0.66
N PHE A 119 -9.45 6.46 0.39
CA PHE A 119 -10.23 5.24 0.56
C PHE A 119 -10.01 4.69 1.96
N CYS A 120 -10.97 4.95 2.83
CA CYS A 120 -10.92 4.58 4.25
C CYS A 120 -11.43 3.16 4.47
N PRO A 121 -10.74 2.33 5.28
CA PRO A 121 -11.19 0.99 5.58
C PRO A 121 -12.35 0.93 6.58
N THR A 122 -12.54 2.00 7.37
CA THR A 122 -13.54 2.02 8.44
C THR A 122 -14.14 3.41 8.63
N GLU A 123 -15.33 3.46 9.24
CA GLU A 123 -15.94 4.72 9.68
C GLU A 123 -15.07 5.49 10.68
N ASN A 124 -14.32 4.79 11.51
CA ASN A 124 -13.37 5.43 12.42
C ASN A 124 -12.26 6.19 11.67
N ALA A 125 -11.75 5.64 10.57
CA ALA A 125 -10.76 6.31 9.73
C ALA A 125 -11.33 7.59 9.10
N VAL A 126 -12.57 7.55 8.60
CA VAL A 126 -13.29 8.74 8.11
C VAL A 126 -13.38 9.81 9.20
N ASN A 127 -13.78 9.42 10.42
CA ASN A 127 -13.91 10.34 11.56
C ASN A 127 -12.58 10.95 11.99
N ILE A 128 -11.48 10.21 11.86
CA ILE A 128 -10.13 10.73 12.15
C ILE A 128 -9.76 11.80 11.12
N LEU A 129 -9.92 11.54 9.84
CA LEU A 129 -9.65 12.51 8.78
C LEU A 129 -10.49 13.79 8.94
N ALA A 130 -11.77 13.65 9.30
CA ALA A 130 -12.64 14.79 9.56
C ALA A 130 -12.13 15.66 10.71
N LYS A 131 -11.61 15.05 11.79
CA LYS A 131 -10.99 15.78 12.92
C LYS A 131 -9.68 16.48 12.51
N GLU A 132 -8.96 15.97 11.53
CA GLU A 132 -7.77 16.59 10.96
C GLU A 132 -8.09 17.64 9.88
N GLY A 133 -9.39 17.87 9.61
CA GLY A 133 -9.86 18.88 8.65
C GLY A 133 -9.94 18.37 7.20
N ILE A 134 -9.73 17.08 6.98
CA ILE A 134 -9.84 16.43 5.66
C ILE A 134 -11.26 15.88 5.51
N GLN A 135 -12.05 16.51 4.65
CA GLN A 135 -13.46 16.14 4.43
C GLN A 135 -13.79 15.88 2.96
N LYS A 136 -12.99 16.38 2.04
CA LYS A 136 -13.22 16.21 0.60
C LYS A 136 -12.50 14.96 0.10
N GLY A 137 -13.15 14.21 -0.77
CA GLY A 137 -12.58 13.03 -1.40
C GLY A 137 -12.40 11.84 -0.44
N VAL A 138 -13.09 11.84 0.70
CA VAL A 138 -13.03 10.76 1.69
C VAL A 138 -14.17 9.79 1.45
N GLU A 139 -13.84 8.53 1.21
CA GLU A 139 -14.78 7.45 0.90
C GLU A 139 -14.56 6.28 1.86
N ASN A 140 -15.62 5.81 2.51
CA ASN A 140 -15.58 4.58 3.29
C ASN A 140 -15.83 3.39 2.36
N CYS A 141 -14.79 2.71 1.93
CA CYS A 141 -14.86 1.62 0.94
C CYS A 141 -14.65 0.22 1.54
N GLY A 142 -14.34 0.12 2.84
CA GLY A 142 -13.97 -1.14 3.48
C GLY A 142 -12.48 -1.46 3.38
N ASP A 143 -12.12 -2.61 3.90
CA ASP A 143 -10.72 -3.05 4.05
C ASP A 143 -10.32 -3.98 2.90
N VAL A 144 -9.36 -3.56 2.08
CA VAL A 144 -8.85 -4.35 0.95
C VAL A 144 -8.19 -5.67 1.41
N MET A 145 -7.69 -5.74 2.65
CA MET A 145 -7.17 -6.99 3.21
C MET A 145 -8.28 -8.00 3.46
N LEU A 146 -9.47 -7.53 3.87
CA LEU A 146 -10.65 -8.39 3.99
C LEU A 146 -11.09 -8.92 2.62
N ASP A 147 -11.10 -8.06 1.61
CA ASP A 147 -11.45 -8.47 0.23
C ASP A 147 -10.47 -9.54 -0.29
N ALA A 148 -9.18 -9.34 -0.07
CA ALA A 148 -8.15 -10.33 -0.42
C ALA A 148 -8.37 -11.64 0.32
N PHE A 149 -8.59 -11.59 1.64
CA PHE A 149 -8.87 -12.78 2.45
C PHE A 149 -10.08 -13.55 1.93
N LEU A 150 -11.19 -12.88 1.69
CA LEU A 150 -12.42 -13.51 1.19
C LEU A 150 -12.21 -14.16 -0.18
N LYS A 151 -11.48 -13.49 -1.08
CA LYS A 151 -11.14 -14.01 -2.39
C LYS A 151 -10.33 -15.32 -2.30
N PHE A 152 -9.27 -15.31 -1.50
CA PHE A 152 -8.40 -16.48 -1.37
C PHE A 152 -9.05 -17.61 -0.57
N ASN A 153 -9.87 -17.28 0.44
CA ASN A 153 -10.64 -18.30 1.16
C ASN A 153 -11.57 -19.08 0.24
N GLN A 154 -12.24 -18.40 -0.70
CA GLN A 154 -13.05 -19.07 -1.72
C GLN A 154 -12.23 -20.01 -2.64
N GLN A 155 -10.99 -19.63 -2.95
CA GLN A 155 -10.11 -20.47 -3.75
C GLN A 155 -9.71 -21.74 -2.99
N ILE A 156 -9.36 -21.61 -1.71
CA ILE A 156 -8.98 -22.72 -0.83
C ILE A 156 -10.17 -23.68 -0.64
N GLU A 157 -11.37 -23.15 -0.42
CA GLU A 157 -12.58 -23.97 -0.25
C GLU A 157 -12.93 -24.78 -1.52
N ASN A 158 -12.53 -24.30 -2.69
CA ASN A 158 -12.76 -24.99 -3.98
C ASN A 158 -11.62 -25.95 -4.35
N ASP A 159 -10.49 -25.90 -3.67
CA ASP A 159 -9.34 -26.77 -3.92
C ASP A 159 -9.35 -27.96 -2.94
N GLU A 160 -9.90 -29.07 -3.40
CA GLU A 160 -10.01 -30.30 -2.60
C GLU A 160 -8.65 -30.95 -2.22
N ASN A 161 -7.53 -30.41 -2.73
CA ASN A 161 -6.22 -31.07 -2.65
C ASN A 161 -5.23 -30.44 -1.63
N GLU A 162 -5.51 -29.29 -1.05
CA GLU A 162 -4.56 -28.57 -0.20
C GLU A 162 -5.05 -28.24 1.22
N SER A 163 -5.69 -29.21 1.88
CA SER A 163 -5.79 -29.10 3.35
C SER A 163 -4.45 -29.46 3.94
N PRO A 164 -3.74 -28.56 4.63
CA PRO A 164 -2.54 -28.94 5.37
C PRO A 164 -2.93 -29.99 6.40
N GLU A 165 -2.29 -31.15 6.37
CA GLU A 165 -2.42 -32.16 7.43
C GLU A 165 -1.83 -31.56 8.71
N VAL A 166 -2.68 -30.96 9.52
CA VAL A 166 -2.29 -30.44 10.82
C VAL A 166 -2.82 -31.38 11.89
N ASP A 167 -1.91 -31.99 12.60
CA ASP A 167 -2.27 -32.79 13.79
C ASP A 167 -2.95 -31.87 14.80
N SER A 168 -4.22 -32.13 15.05
CA SER A 168 -5.03 -31.32 15.96
C SER A 168 -4.86 -31.77 17.42
N PRO A 169 -5.01 -30.85 18.40
CA PRO A 169 -5.34 -29.43 18.27
C PRO A 169 -4.09 -28.55 18.08
N TYR A 170 -4.21 -27.47 17.32
CA TYR A 170 -3.15 -26.49 17.13
C TYR A 170 -3.60 -25.07 17.47
N VAL A 171 -2.63 -24.17 17.68
CA VAL A 171 -2.84 -22.74 17.85
C VAL A 171 -2.05 -22.02 16.75
N LEU A 172 -2.75 -21.25 15.93
CA LEU A 172 -2.13 -20.36 14.96
C LEU A 172 -1.88 -19.01 15.63
N ALA A 173 -0.65 -18.49 15.54
CA ALA A 173 -0.29 -17.18 16.06
C ALA A 173 0.49 -16.39 15.02
N THR A 174 0.13 -15.12 14.84
CA THR A 174 0.91 -14.13 14.11
C THR A 174 1.54 -13.17 15.12
N ILE A 175 2.87 -13.03 15.06
CA ILE A 175 3.61 -12.18 15.98
C ILE A 175 4.34 -11.12 15.15
N HIS A 176 3.96 -9.88 15.33
CA HIS A 176 4.67 -8.75 14.75
C HIS A 176 5.91 -8.42 15.57
N ARG A 177 6.94 -7.89 14.91
CA ARG A 177 8.15 -7.42 15.60
C ARG A 177 7.79 -6.40 16.67
N PRO A 178 8.47 -6.41 17.82
CA PRO A 178 8.32 -5.35 18.80
C PRO A 178 8.82 -4.02 18.21
N GLU A 179 8.10 -2.98 18.52
CA GLU A 179 8.47 -1.60 18.21
C GLU A 179 9.54 -1.09 19.19
#